data_33931012d5d441fcdadbdffd840f8faa
#
_entry.id   33931012d5d441fcdadbdffd840f8faa
#
_cell.length_a   1.000
_cell.length_b   1.000
_cell.length_c   1.000
_cell.angle_alpha   90.00
_cell.angle_beta   90.00
_cell.angle_gamma   90.00
#
_symmetry.space_group_name_H-M   'P 1'
#
loop_
_entity.id
_entity.type
_entity.pdbx_description
1 polymer ?
#
loop_
_entity_poly.entity_id
_entity_poly.type
_entity_poly.pdbx_seq_one_letter_code
_entity_poly.pdbx_strand_id
1 'polypeptide(L)'
;MSRQITVKVATSKVIKALEGTLAKLENDYNTQTAKEAKFGKAQEAWRKEIGAWAIKNFSKAENLRTNYRSWNNTLNVDFDIITKEGNFPTEPEKDFEVIHQHQYREMKEDITNALTILKMTDEETVNASTMKQIAKYL
;
A
#
# COMPACT_ATOMS: atom_id res chain seq x y z
N MET A 1 15.28 16.62 -39.21
CA MET A 1 15.21 15.24 -38.67
C MET A 1 15.69 15.24 -37.23
N SER A 2 14.83 14.92 -36.29
CA SER A 2 15.26 14.70 -34.93
C SER A 2 16.01 13.37 -34.84
N ARG A 3 17.24 13.41 -34.40
CA ARG A 3 18.00 12.20 -34.09
C ARG A 3 17.47 11.63 -32.79
N GLN A 4 16.92 10.43 -32.84
CA GLN A 4 16.64 9.68 -31.64
C GLN A 4 17.96 9.22 -31.02
N ILE A 5 18.22 9.68 -29.80
CA ILE A 5 19.36 9.19 -29.03
C ILE A 5 18.95 7.83 -28.46
N THR A 6 19.50 6.76 -29.04
CA THR A 6 19.27 5.42 -28.53
C THR A 6 20.33 5.11 -27.49
N VAL A 7 19.92 5.05 -26.22
CA VAL A 7 20.81 4.62 -25.14
C VAL A 7 20.81 3.09 -25.11
N LYS A 8 21.98 2.51 -25.36
CA LYS A 8 22.16 1.06 -25.26
C LYS A 8 22.41 0.70 -23.79
N VAL A 9 21.60 -0.20 -23.26
CA VAL A 9 21.73 -0.67 -21.89
C VAL A 9 22.28 -2.10 -21.89
N ALA A 10 23.29 -2.35 -21.08
CA ALA A 10 23.91 -3.68 -20.97
C ALA A 10 22.89 -4.71 -20.46
N THR A 11 22.81 -5.86 -21.11
CA THR A 11 21.93 -6.96 -20.74
C THR A 11 22.11 -7.39 -19.29
N SER A 12 23.37 -7.47 -18.81
CA SER A 12 23.69 -7.83 -17.43
C SER A 12 23.10 -6.86 -16.41
N LYS A 13 23.08 -5.57 -16.73
CA LYS A 13 22.48 -4.54 -15.84
C LYS A 13 20.96 -4.66 -15.80
N VAL A 14 20.33 -4.95 -16.93
CA VAL A 14 18.88 -5.13 -17.02
C VAL A 14 18.45 -6.38 -16.25
N ILE A 15 19.18 -7.47 -16.40
CA ILE A 15 18.93 -8.71 -15.64
C ILE A 15 18.99 -8.43 -14.14
N LYS A 16 20.02 -7.73 -13.69
CA LYS A 16 20.21 -7.39 -12.28
C LYS A 16 19.07 -6.50 -11.75
N ALA A 17 18.65 -5.51 -12.54
CA ALA A 17 17.53 -4.64 -12.17
C ALA A 17 16.22 -5.42 -12.08
N LEU A 18 15.94 -6.32 -13.01
CA LEU A 18 14.74 -7.15 -13.00
C LEU A 18 14.74 -8.14 -11.83
N GLU A 19 15.88 -8.74 -11.53
CA GLU A 19 16.03 -9.62 -10.36
C GLU A 19 15.76 -8.87 -9.05
N GLY A 20 16.26 -7.64 -8.95
CA GLY A 20 16.00 -6.77 -7.81
C GLY A 20 14.53 -6.40 -7.69
N THR A 21 13.87 -6.08 -8.78
CA THR A 21 12.42 -5.78 -8.82
C THR A 21 11.60 -7.00 -8.42
N LEU A 22 11.96 -8.18 -8.91
CA LEU A 22 11.28 -9.43 -8.56
C LEU A 22 11.43 -9.76 -7.07
N ALA A 23 12.65 -9.62 -6.53
CA ALA A 23 12.90 -9.86 -5.11
C ALA A 23 12.10 -8.90 -4.22
N LYS A 24 12.03 -7.62 -4.60
CA LYS A 24 11.22 -6.62 -3.88
C LYS A 24 9.74 -6.96 -3.95
N LEU A 25 9.24 -7.33 -5.13
CA LEU A 25 7.84 -7.72 -5.33
C LEU A 25 7.47 -8.91 -4.44
N GLU A 26 8.28 -9.94 -4.43
CA GLU A 26 8.06 -11.13 -3.60
C GLU A 26 8.09 -10.81 -2.11
N ASN A 27 9.07 -10.01 -1.69
CA ASN A 27 9.16 -9.57 -0.30
C ASN A 27 7.93 -8.74 0.11
N ASP A 28 7.54 -7.77 -0.70
CA ASP A 28 6.39 -6.91 -0.42
C ASP A 28 5.09 -7.72 -0.35
N TYR A 29 4.91 -8.67 -1.26
CA TYR A 29 3.74 -9.55 -1.26
C TYR A 29 3.71 -10.47 -0.04
N ASN A 30 4.84 -11.11 0.28
CA ASN A 30 4.92 -12.08 1.37
C ASN A 30 4.83 -11.42 2.76
N THR A 31 5.21 -10.15 2.88
CA THR A 31 5.18 -9.42 4.15
C THR A 31 3.91 -8.60 4.37
N GLN A 32 3.09 -8.42 3.33
CA GLN A 32 1.91 -7.55 3.43
C GLN A 32 0.88 -8.01 4.47
N THR A 33 0.68 -9.31 4.64
CA THR A 33 -0.24 -9.85 5.63
C THR A 33 0.15 -9.43 7.05
N ALA A 34 1.46 -9.50 7.36
CA ALA A 34 1.98 -9.06 8.65
C ALA A 34 1.83 -7.56 8.82
N LYS A 35 2.07 -6.78 7.77
CA LYS A 35 1.90 -5.32 7.78
C LYS A 35 0.44 -4.91 7.96
N GLU A 36 -0.49 -5.61 7.30
CA GLU A 36 -1.93 -5.38 7.46
C GLU A 36 -2.38 -5.68 8.89
N ALA A 37 -1.90 -6.79 9.48
CA ALA A 37 -2.23 -7.16 10.85
C ALA A 37 -1.73 -6.11 11.85
N LYS A 38 -0.50 -5.62 11.65
CA LYS A 38 0.08 -4.57 12.49
C LYS A 38 -0.70 -3.27 12.37
N PHE A 39 -1.06 -2.88 11.16
CA PHE A 39 -1.86 -1.69 10.90
C PHE A 39 -3.25 -1.82 11.52
N GLY A 40 -3.90 -2.98 11.39
CA GLY A 40 -5.19 -3.27 12.02
C GLY A 40 -5.16 -3.11 13.54
N LYS A 41 -4.10 -3.58 14.18
CA LYS A 41 -3.90 -3.40 15.64
C LYS A 41 -3.71 -1.92 16.00
N ALA A 42 -2.95 -1.18 15.19
CA ALA A 42 -2.75 0.25 15.39
C ALA A 42 -4.08 1.02 15.25
N GLN A 43 -4.91 0.66 14.28
CA GLN A 43 -6.24 1.25 14.10
C GLN A 43 -7.16 0.94 15.28
N GLU A 44 -7.13 -0.28 15.79
CA GLU A 44 -7.92 -0.69 16.94
C GLU A 44 -7.51 0.08 18.20
N ALA A 45 -6.20 0.22 18.44
CA ALA A 45 -5.67 1.04 19.52
C ALA A 45 -6.10 2.50 19.38
N TRP A 46 -6.05 3.05 18.18
CA TRP A 46 -6.49 4.42 17.89
C TRP A 46 -7.98 4.61 18.17
N ARG A 47 -8.83 3.65 17.79
CA ARG A 47 -10.27 3.71 18.10
C ARG A 47 -10.54 3.73 19.61
N LYS A 48 -9.78 3.00 20.39
CA LYS A 48 -9.87 3.02 21.85
C LYS A 48 -9.42 4.38 22.40
N GLU A 49 -8.36 4.95 21.86
CA GLU A 49 -7.90 6.29 22.25
C GLU A 49 -8.94 7.36 21.90
N ILE A 50 -9.59 7.26 20.74
CA ILE A 50 -10.69 8.15 20.35
C ILE A 50 -11.83 8.04 21.35
N GLY A 51 -12.22 6.83 21.75
CA GLY A 51 -13.27 6.60 22.72
C GLY A 51 -12.97 7.25 24.07
N ALA A 52 -11.74 7.07 24.56
CA ALA A 52 -11.29 7.68 25.81
C ALA A 52 -11.26 9.22 25.70
N TRP A 53 -10.79 9.74 24.57
CA TRP A 53 -10.77 11.17 24.29
C TRP A 53 -12.19 11.76 24.27
N ALA A 54 -13.14 11.06 23.63
CA ALA A 54 -14.54 11.49 23.56
C ALA A 54 -15.17 11.56 24.97
N ILE A 55 -14.92 10.56 25.79
CA ILE A 55 -15.41 10.55 27.17
C ILE A 55 -14.83 11.73 27.94
N LYS A 56 -13.53 11.97 27.83
CA LYS A 56 -12.86 13.08 28.53
C LYS A 56 -13.37 14.45 28.08
N ASN A 57 -13.76 14.58 26.80
CA ASN A 57 -14.21 15.85 26.23
C ASN A 57 -15.73 15.92 26.04
N PHE A 58 -16.48 15.02 26.66
CA PHE A 58 -17.94 14.96 26.54
C PHE A 58 -18.63 16.28 26.95
N SER A 59 -18.08 17.03 27.90
CA SER A 59 -18.61 18.33 28.29
C SER A 59 -18.64 19.36 27.15
N LYS A 60 -17.85 19.13 26.09
CA LYS A 60 -17.80 19.99 24.91
C LYS A 60 -18.67 19.47 23.74
N ALA A 61 -19.45 18.41 24.01
CA ALA A 61 -20.30 17.81 22.99
C ALA A 61 -21.40 18.75 22.53
N GLU A 62 -21.62 18.78 21.22
CA GLU A 62 -22.65 19.53 20.53
C GLU A 62 -23.59 18.57 19.79
N ASN A 63 -24.80 19.05 19.45
CA ASN A 63 -25.75 18.28 18.62
C ASN A 63 -26.08 16.91 19.21
N LEU A 64 -26.37 16.87 20.51
CA LEU A 64 -26.72 15.64 21.21
C LEU A 64 -28.03 15.08 20.65
N ARG A 65 -27.96 13.82 20.18
CA ARG A 65 -29.12 13.08 19.67
C ARG A 65 -29.26 11.79 20.45
N THR A 66 -30.49 11.47 20.85
CA THR A 66 -30.80 10.25 21.59
C THR A 66 -31.82 9.41 20.86
N ASN A 67 -31.68 8.10 20.92
CA ASN A 67 -32.66 7.15 20.41
C ASN A 67 -32.81 6.00 21.39
N TYR A 68 -33.99 5.91 22.01
CA TYR A 68 -34.31 4.86 22.96
C TYR A 68 -34.97 3.68 22.24
N ARG A 69 -34.37 2.50 22.43
CA ARG A 69 -34.91 1.23 21.92
C ARG A 69 -35.58 0.48 23.07
N SER A 70 -36.91 0.52 23.14
CA SER A 70 -37.68 -0.12 24.20
C SER A 70 -37.59 -1.65 24.19
N TRP A 71 -37.39 -2.24 23.01
CA TRP A 71 -37.36 -3.70 22.87
C TRP A 71 -36.12 -4.35 23.50
N ASN A 72 -35.02 -3.61 23.69
CA ASN A 72 -33.81 -4.11 24.36
C ASN A 72 -33.30 -3.19 25.46
N ASN A 73 -34.10 -2.22 25.88
CA ASN A 73 -33.77 -1.24 26.94
C ASN A 73 -32.43 -0.53 26.72
N THR A 74 -32.15 -0.16 25.47
CA THR A 74 -30.91 0.48 25.10
C THR A 74 -31.13 1.92 24.64
N LEU A 75 -30.34 2.83 25.20
CA LEU A 75 -30.31 4.23 24.77
C LEU A 75 -29.09 4.45 23.90
N ASN A 76 -29.31 4.80 22.60
CA ASN A 76 -28.26 5.26 21.73
C ASN A 76 -28.09 6.77 21.88
N VAL A 77 -26.85 7.21 22.04
CA VAL A 77 -26.50 8.62 22.16
C VAL A 77 -25.48 8.98 21.12
N ASP A 78 -25.81 9.96 20.26
CA ASP A 78 -24.89 10.51 19.27
C ASP A 78 -24.61 11.97 19.60
N PHE A 79 -23.38 12.40 19.41
CA PHE A 79 -22.95 13.76 19.66
C PHE A 79 -21.73 14.08 18.80
N ASP A 80 -21.49 15.38 18.61
CA ASP A 80 -20.33 15.87 17.87
C ASP A 80 -19.39 16.60 18.81
N ILE A 81 -18.08 16.36 18.66
CA ILE A 81 -17.03 17.09 19.37
C ILE A 81 -16.06 17.62 18.32
N ILE A 82 -15.75 18.91 18.39
CA ILE A 82 -14.78 19.54 17.47
C ILE A 82 -13.38 19.07 17.87
N THR A 83 -12.69 18.39 16.96
CA THR A 83 -11.37 17.78 17.19
C THR A 83 -10.21 18.76 17.21
N LYS A 84 -10.41 19.99 16.71
CA LYS A 84 -9.37 21.04 16.67
C LYS A 84 -8.98 21.56 18.05
N GLU A 85 -9.87 21.42 19.04
CA GLU A 85 -9.67 21.90 20.38
C GLU A 85 -9.20 20.76 21.29
N GLY A 86 -7.91 20.57 21.40
CA GLY A 86 -7.37 19.58 22.29
C GLY A 86 -6.60 18.49 21.57
N ASN A 87 -5.95 17.63 22.33
CA ASN A 87 -5.02 16.62 21.82
C ASN A 87 -5.76 15.41 21.25
N PHE A 88 -6.42 15.60 20.09
CA PHE A 88 -7.09 14.49 19.42
C PHE A 88 -6.03 13.44 18.97
N PRO A 89 -6.27 12.14 19.24
CA PRO A 89 -5.31 11.09 18.87
C PRO A 89 -5.00 11.08 17.37
N THR A 90 -3.73 10.92 17.04
CA THR A 90 -3.27 10.89 15.66
C THR A 90 -3.65 9.57 14.99
N GLU A 91 -4.31 9.66 13.83
CA GLU A 91 -4.65 8.50 13.04
C GLU A 91 -3.39 7.78 12.54
N PRO A 92 -3.30 6.43 12.69
CA PRO A 92 -2.17 5.71 12.13
C PRO A 92 -2.16 5.77 10.61
N GLU A 93 -0.99 6.03 10.04
CA GLU A 93 -0.80 6.08 8.60
C GLU A 93 -0.53 4.68 8.03
N LYS A 94 -1.15 4.40 6.90
CA LYS A 94 -0.88 3.19 6.15
C LYS A 94 0.30 3.47 5.22
N ASP A 95 1.47 2.94 5.55
CA ASP A 95 2.73 3.17 4.85
C ASP A 95 3.08 2.09 3.82
N PHE A 96 2.12 1.25 3.46
CA PHE A 96 2.32 0.17 2.49
C PHE A 96 1.13 0.07 1.55
N GLU A 97 1.39 -0.47 0.35
CA GLU A 97 0.34 -0.76 -0.63
C GLU A 97 0.02 -2.24 -0.62
N VAL A 98 -1.26 -2.57 -0.76
CA VAL A 98 -1.71 -3.96 -0.87
C VAL A 98 -1.57 -4.43 -2.31
N ILE A 99 -0.83 -5.52 -2.49
CA ILE A 99 -0.69 -6.17 -3.79
C ILE A 99 -1.69 -7.32 -3.84
N HIS A 100 -2.65 -7.25 -4.76
CA HIS A 100 -3.63 -8.33 -4.94
C HIS A 100 -2.97 -9.54 -5.58
N GLN A 101 -3.44 -10.73 -5.25
CA GLN A 101 -2.90 -11.99 -5.75
C GLN A 101 -2.81 -12.03 -7.29
N HIS A 102 -3.82 -11.52 -7.97
CA HIS A 102 -3.85 -11.43 -9.42
C HIS A 102 -2.72 -10.56 -9.97
N GLN A 103 -2.54 -9.36 -9.40
CA GLN A 103 -1.47 -8.43 -9.79
C GLN A 103 -0.09 -9.02 -9.54
N TYR A 104 0.10 -9.63 -8.38
CA TYR A 104 1.36 -10.28 -8.02
C TYR A 104 1.73 -11.37 -9.02
N ARG A 105 0.78 -12.24 -9.34
CA ARG A 105 0.99 -13.34 -10.28
C ARG A 105 1.35 -12.85 -11.67
N GLU A 106 0.62 -11.84 -12.16
CA GLU A 106 0.85 -11.25 -13.47
C GLU A 106 2.22 -10.57 -13.57
N MET A 107 2.57 -9.74 -12.61
CA MET A 107 3.87 -9.05 -12.57
C MET A 107 5.02 -10.04 -12.45
N LYS A 108 4.89 -11.06 -11.60
CA LYS A 108 5.89 -12.10 -11.42
C LYS A 108 6.12 -12.88 -12.71
N GLU A 109 5.06 -13.23 -13.41
CA GLU A 109 5.12 -13.95 -14.69
C GLU A 109 5.82 -13.10 -15.74
N ASP A 110 5.46 -11.84 -15.89
CA ASP A 110 6.07 -10.92 -16.85
C ASP A 110 7.58 -10.75 -16.61
N ILE A 111 7.97 -10.53 -15.36
CA ILE A 111 9.38 -10.36 -14.99
C ILE A 111 10.15 -11.66 -15.21
N THR A 112 9.60 -12.80 -14.83
CA THR A 112 10.22 -14.12 -14.98
C THR A 112 10.42 -14.45 -16.46
N ASN A 113 9.43 -14.18 -17.31
CA ASN A 113 9.52 -14.38 -18.74
C ASN A 113 10.60 -13.50 -19.38
N ALA A 114 10.64 -12.22 -18.99
CA ALA A 114 11.66 -11.28 -19.46
C ALA A 114 13.07 -11.74 -19.05
N LEU A 115 13.25 -12.19 -17.81
CA LEU A 115 14.53 -12.72 -17.34
C LEU A 115 14.96 -13.96 -18.10
N THR A 116 14.03 -14.87 -18.40
CA THR A 116 14.33 -16.08 -19.17
C THR A 116 14.83 -15.73 -20.55
N ILE A 117 14.16 -14.80 -21.23
CA ILE A 117 14.57 -14.34 -22.57
C ILE A 117 15.95 -13.68 -22.54
N LEU A 118 16.19 -12.78 -21.57
CA LEU A 118 17.46 -12.05 -21.46
C LEU A 118 18.64 -12.96 -21.10
N LYS A 119 18.41 -13.98 -20.28
CA LYS A 119 19.45 -14.95 -19.90
C LYS A 119 19.79 -15.91 -21.04
N MET A 120 18.89 -16.09 -22.00
CA MET A 120 19.10 -16.93 -23.17
C MET A 120 19.72 -16.21 -24.36
N THR A 121 19.75 -14.87 -24.33
CA THR A 121 20.35 -14.10 -25.43
C THR A 121 21.86 -13.99 -25.29
N ASP A 122 22.56 -14.03 -26.40
CA ASP A 122 24.02 -13.80 -26.47
C ASP A 122 24.38 -12.33 -26.67
N GLU A 123 23.38 -11.45 -26.81
CA GLU A 123 23.61 -10.04 -27.03
C GLU A 123 24.03 -9.32 -25.74
N GLU A 124 25.05 -8.48 -25.83
CA GLU A 124 25.58 -7.71 -24.69
C GLU A 124 24.68 -6.55 -24.31
N THR A 125 23.85 -6.08 -25.26
CA THR A 125 22.90 -4.96 -25.02
C THR A 125 21.48 -5.38 -25.35
N VAL A 126 20.53 -4.79 -24.63
CA VAL A 126 19.10 -5.05 -24.82
C VAL A 126 18.58 -4.18 -25.97
N ASN A 127 17.81 -4.78 -26.90
CA ASN A 127 17.22 -4.02 -27.99
C ASN A 127 16.09 -3.12 -27.52
N ALA A 128 15.76 -2.09 -28.34
CA ALA A 128 14.76 -1.09 -28.00
C ALA A 128 13.35 -1.67 -27.77
N SER A 129 12.98 -2.68 -28.54
CA SER A 129 11.68 -3.35 -28.41
C SER A 129 11.53 -4.03 -27.06
N THR A 130 12.54 -4.78 -26.63
CA THR A 130 12.58 -5.45 -25.34
C THR A 130 12.58 -4.43 -24.20
N MET A 131 13.40 -3.36 -24.30
CA MET A 131 13.44 -2.28 -23.32
C MET A 131 12.08 -1.63 -23.11
N LYS A 132 11.34 -1.42 -24.19
CA LYS A 132 9.99 -0.84 -24.13
C LYS A 132 9.02 -1.72 -23.35
N GLN A 133 9.14 -3.05 -23.50
CA GLN A 133 8.27 -4.01 -22.81
C GLN A 133 8.54 -4.10 -21.32
N ILE A 134 9.80 -3.96 -20.91
CA ILE A 134 10.22 -4.19 -19.53
C ILE A 134 10.49 -2.90 -18.74
N ALA A 135 10.44 -1.73 -19.40
CA ALA A 135 10.77 -0.43 -18.77
C ALA A 135 10.00 -0.18 -17.47
N LYS A 136 8.74 -0.58 -17.40
CA LYS A 136 7.89 -0.42 -16.21
C LYS A 136 8.38 -1.20 -14.98
N TYR A 137 9.26 -2.18 -15.15
CA TYR A 137 9.81 -2.99 -14.06
C TYR A 137 11.24 -2.61 -13.68
N LEU A 138 11.81 -1.62 -14.34
CA LEU A 138 13.19 -1.18 -14.07
C LEU A 138 13.28 0.00 -13.04
#